data_1d58288186b1907e0ade003f5dee8854
#
_entry.id   1d58288186b1907e0ade003f5dee8854
#
_cell.length_a   1.000
_cell.length_b   1.000
_cell.length_c   1.000
_cell.angle_alpha   90.00
_cell.angle_beta   90.00
_cell.angle_gamma   90.00
#
_symmetry.space_group_name_H-M   'P 1'
#
loop_
_entity.id
_entity.type
_entity.pdbx_description
1 polymer ?
#
loop_
_entity_poly.entity_id
_entity_poly.type
_entity_poly.pdbx_seq_one_letter_code
_entity_poly.pdbx_strand_id
1 'polypeptide(L)'
;AAGGCCAARCVPSSRLDICAKQLGSELDRKCRNLTANFAGLGHFEGKQPLEMMMSDAPRRRSGGRAGNTRGNRGAIEQMPWRIVENTDRPIEPLTEEGIEAIHEGAMTILEDIGIEFLNTEALAIFKDAGCKVEGEKVFLDRHWVMEMIGKAPSEFTITPRNPAHELTVGGNKMLFGPVSSPPNYWDMELGRKVSGTREKCQDFFKLSQYFNCIHFVGGYPVEPVDVHASIRHLEATYDKLTLTDKAAHTYCLGSERVEDTMEMVRIAGGLSHEEFEAKPHMYTNINSTSPLKHDWPMIDGCLRLARRGQAIFVTPFTLAGAMAPVTMAGAVTQSIAEALCAIALFQYVRPGIPCVIGTFTSNVDMKTGAPAFGTAEYMRATQMTGQMGRFYKLPIRSSGVCAANVPDGQAMWETSNSLWAAVQSGSNVVYHAAGWLEGGLIASPEKFIMDCEVLQLIQRYFEPIITRTAPEDIAIEAIKEVGSSGHFFGVQHTQDRYETAFHQPFISDWRNYEGWELAGGIWTAER
;
A
#
# COMPACT_ATOMS: atom_id res chain seq x y z
N ALA A 1 -28.11 -21.84 40.50
CA ALA A 1 -27.40 -21.82 41.79
C ALA A 1 -25.89 -21.71 41.54
N ALA A 2 -25.28 -20.72 42.17
CA ALA A 2 -23.82 -20.47 42.34
C ALA A 2 -23.07 -20.18 41.00
N GLY A 3 -22.56 -19.05 40.64
CA GLY A 3 -21.78 -18.08 41.43
C GLY A 3 -20.29 -18.34 41.19
N GLY A 4 -19.66 -17.60 40.24
CA GLY A 4 -18.23 -17.70 39.98
C GLY A 4 -17.72 -16.48 39.20
N CYS A 5 -17.49 -15.38 39.94
CA CYS A 5 -16.84 -14.16 39.46
C CYS A 5 -15.35 -14.43 39.22
N CYS A 6 -14.89 -14.42 38.00
CA CYS A 6 -13.45 -14.39 37.70
C CYS A 6 -12.99 -12.93 37.58
N ALA A 7 -12.33 -12.46 38.63
CA ALA A 7 -11.67 -11.19 38.70
C ALA A 7 -10.51 -11.12 37.69
N ALA A 8 -10.56 -10.19 36.76
CA ALA A 8 -9.43 -9.80 35.93
C ALA A 8 -8.32 -9.23 36.85
N ARG A 9 -7.20 -9.92 36.92
CA ARG A 9 -6.01 -9.40 37.61
C ARG A 9 -5.34 -8.34 36.74
N CYS A 10 -5.37 -7.12 37.19
CA CYS A 10 -4.49 -6.05 36.69
C CYS A 10 -3.03 -6.52 36.79
N VAL A 11 -2.31 -6.52 35.69
CA VAL A 11 -0.85 -6.72 35.66
C VAL A 11 -0.20 -5.41 36.13
N PRO A 12 0.74 -5.44 37.11
CA PRO A 12 1.37 -4.22 37.61
C PRO A 12 2.20 -3.52 36.53
N SER A 13 2.16 -2.20 36.50
CA SER A 13 2.94 -1.30 35.63
C SER A 13 4.46 -1.55 35.62
N SER A 14 4.98 -2.26 36.62
CA SER A 14 6.39 -2.62 36.74
C SER A 14 6.92 -3.61 35.68
N ARG A 15 6.05 -4.32 34.95
CA ARG A 15 6.49 -5.21 33.85
C ARG A 15 6.69 -4.43 32.53
N LEU A 16 5.95 -3.38 32.29
CA LEU A 16 6.14 -2.48 31.14
C LEU A 16 7.47 -1.73 31.24
N ASP A 17 7.83 -1.26 32.46
CA ASP A 17 9.12 -0.60 32.71
C ASP A 17 10.32 -1.55 32.50
N ILE A 18 10.17 -2.83 32.75
CA ILE A 18 11.23 -3.84 32.52
C ILE A 18 11.35 -4.17 31.03
N CYS A 19 10.24 -4.31 30.31
CA CYS A 19 10.25 -4.50 28.87
C CYS A 19 10.74 -3.27 28.12
N ALA A 20 10.30 -2.07 28.51
CA ALA A 20 10.77 -0.81 27.92
C ALA A 20 12.27 -0.57 28.15
N LYS A 21 12.77 -0.90 29.34
CA LYS A 21 14.21 -0.81 29.65
C LYS A 21 15.04 -1.88 28.94
N GLN A 22 14.53 -3.11 28.77
CA GLN A 22 15.21 -4.15 27.99
C GLN A 22 15.16 -3.87 26.48
N LEU A 23 14.04 -3.44 25.95
CA LEU A 23 13.89 -3.03 24.54
C LEU A 23 14.74 -1.80 24.22
N GLY A 24 14.76 -0.79 25.10
CA GLY A 24 15.61 0.40 24.95
C GLY A 24 17.09 0.06 24.97
N SER A 25 17.54 -0.84 25.84
CA SER A 25 18.96 -1.25 25.92
C SER A 25 19.39 -2.17 24.79
N GLU A 26 18.50 -2.97 24.25
CA GLU A 26 18.79 -3.89 23.13
C GLU A 26 18.68 -3.20 21.77
N LEU A 27 17.71 -2.28 21.60
CA LEU A 27 17.63 -1.36 20.47
C LEU A 27 18.85 -0.44 20.43
N ASP A 28 19.23 0.13 21.55
CA ASP A 28 20.38 1.03 21.65
C ASP A 28 21.72 0.30 21.40
N ARG A 29 21.82 -0.97 21.79
CA ARG A 29 22.96 -1.83 21.50
C ARG A 29 23.01 -2.28 20.04
N LYS A 30 21.87 -2.66 19.44
CA LYS A 30 21.78 -3.05 18.02
C LYS A 30 21.89 -1.85 17.09
N CYS A 31 21.36 -0.68 17.45
CA CYS A 31 21.58 0.57 16.71
C CYS A 31 23.05 1.01 16.74
N ARG A 32 23.75 0.90 17.90
CA ARG A 32 25.19 1.19 17.97
C ARG A 32 26.02 0.21 17.15
N ASN A 33 25.66 -1.05 17.08
CA ASN A 33 26.35 -2.03 16.22
C ASN A 33 26.05 -1.83 14.72
N LEU A 34 24.87 -1.34 14.35
CA LEU A 34 24.54 -0.98 12.97
C LEU A 34 25.29 0.30 12.54
N THR A 35 25.35 1.32 13.38
CA THR A 35 26.14 2.54 13.10
C THR A 35 27.63 2.26 13.04
N ALA A 36 28.16 1.34 13.85
CA ALA A 36 29.57 0.93 13.78
C ALA A 36 29.91 0.16 12.49
N ASN A 37 28.97 -0.62 11.95
CA ASN A 37 29.15 -1.32 10.67
C ASN A 37 28.99 -0.40 9.46
N PHE A 38 28.28 0.74 9.58
CA PHE A 38 28.17 1.74 8.52
C PHE A 38 29.30 2.79 8.56
N ALA A 39 29.96 2.99 9.68
CA ALA A 39 31.11 3.91 9.79
C ALA A 39 32.39 3.40 9.11
N GLY A 40 32.40 2.15 8.63
CA GLY A 40 33.50 1.54 7.87
C GLY A 40 33.47 1.80 6.36
N LEU A 41 32.42 2.45 5.84
CA LEU A 41 32.34 2.85 4.44
C LEU A 41 32.73 4.33 4.33
N GLY A 42 34.01 4.55 4.01
CA GLY A 42 34.69 5.84 3.99
C GLY A 42 34.02 6.90 3.12
N HIS A 43 34.12 8.11 3.60
CA HIS A 43 33.88 9.35 2.89
C HIS A 43 34.61 9.38 1.55
N PHE A 44 33.92 9.56 0.45
CA PHE A 44 34.46 10.03 -0.80
C PHE A 44 34.16 11.52 -0.94
N GLU A 45 35.13 12.35 -0.55
CA GLU A 45 35.21 13.75 -0.97
C GLU A 45 35.71 13.83 -2.41
N GLY A 46 35.07 14.73 -3.16
CA GLY A 46 35.37 14.95 -4.57
C GLY A 46 36.77 15.50 -4.82
N LYS A 47 37.36 15.11 -5.94
CA LYS A 47 38.40 15.87 -6.65
C LYS A 47 38.19 15.80 -8.17
N GLN A 48 38.54 16.92 -8.78
CA GLN A 48 38.37 17.39 -10.14
C GLN A 48 39.01 16.51 -11.24
N PRO A 49 38.77 16.85 -12.52
CA PRO A 49 38.99 15.97 -13.67
C PRO A 49 40.49 15.93 -14.09
N LEU A 50 40.94 14.77 -14.50
CA LEU A 50 42.25 14.63 -15.16
C LEU A 50 42.08 14.45 -16.66
N GLU A 51 42.88 15.23 -17.33
CA GLU A 51 42.96 15.36 -18.78
C GLU A 51 43.39 14.07 -19.50
N MET A 52 42.90 14.02 -20.71
CA MET A 52 43.17 13.11 -21.80
C MET A 52 44.69 12.92 -22.07
N MET A 53 45.14 11.69 -22.11
CA MET A 53 46.31 11.29 -22.92
C MET A 53 45.90 10.14 -23.85
N MET A 54 45.91 10.46 -25.12
CA MET A 54 45.77 9.49 -26.20
C MET A 54 47.02 8.60 -26.29
N SER A 55 46.84 7.28 -26.38
CA SER A 55 47.87 6.39 -26.93
C SER A 55 47.21 5.43 -27.91
N ASP A 56 47.70 5.46 -29.15
CA ASP A 56 47.37 4.54 -30.23
C ASP A 56 47.81 3.10 -29.89
N ALA A 57 46.86 2.16 -29.93
CA ALA A 57 47.18 0.74 -30.05
C ALA A 57 46.11 0.04 -30.90
N PRO A 58 46.45 -0.95 -31.72
CA PRO A 58 45.62 -1.42 -32.82
C PRO A 58 44.40 -2.22 -32.33
N ARG A 59 43.24 -1.88 -32.89
CA ARG A 59 41.97 -2.58 -32.72
C ARG A 59 42.02 -4.03 -33.18
N ARG A 60 42.08 -4.97 -32.24
CA ARG A 60 41.76 -6.38 -32.49
C ARG A 60 40.21 -6.52 -32.53
N ARG A 61 39.69 -6.88 -33.69
CA ARG A 61 38.33 -7.41 -33.84
C ARG A 61 38.23 -8.71 -33.04
N SER A 62 37.57 -8.72 -31.92
CA SER A 62 37.03 -9.93 -31.31
C SER A 62 35.52 -9.89 -31.47
N GLY A 63 35.04 -10.61 -32.44
CA GLY A 63 33.63 -11.00 -32.46
C GLY A 63 33.42 -12.01 -31.35
N GLY A 64 32.31 -11.85 -30.63
CA GLY A 64 31.82 -12.93 -29.81
C GLY A 64 31.54 -12.55 -28.37
N ARG A 65 30.28 -12.74 -28.00
CA ARG A 65 29.71 -12.91 -26.66
C ARG A 65 30.10 -11.84 -25.66
N ALA A 66 29.17 -10.97 -25.39
CA ALA A 66 29.17 -10.15 -24.19
C ALA A 66 29.60 -11.01 -23.01
N GLY A 67 30.79 -10.78 -22.50
CA GLY A 67 31.26 -11.40 -21.28
C GLY A 67 30.33 -10.98 -20.18
N ASN A 68 29.63 -11.96 -19.63
CA ASN A 68 28.86 -11.85 -18.42
C ASN A 68 29.83 -11.35 -17.33
N THR A 69 29.90 -10.05 -17.14
CA THR A 69 30.61 -9.47 -16.01
C THR A 69 30.00 -10.10 -14.76
N ARG A 70 30.82 -10.81 -13.99
CA ARG A 70 30.48 -11.32 -12.66
C ARG A 70 30.25 -10.16 -11.69
N GLY A 71 29.37 -9.23 -12.05
CA GLY A 71 28.81 -8.23 -11.17
C GLY A 71 27.66 -8.87 -10.42
N ASN A 72 27.80 -8.99 -9.12
CA ASN A 72 26.79 -9.28 -8.13
C ASN A 72 25.69 -10.27 -8.58
N ARG A 73 26.02 -11.56 -8.70
CA ARG A 73 25.02 -12.61 -8.92
C ARG A 73 24.06 -12.61 -7.75
N GLY A 74 22.88 -11.99 -7.90
CA GLY A 74 21.81 -12.00 -6.92
C GLY A 74 21.07 -10.69 -6.72
N ALA A 75 21.50 -9.56 -7.27
CA ALA A 75 20.72 -8.31 -7.21
C ALA A 75 19.84 -8.18 -8.45
N ILE A 76 18.54 -8.02 -8.22
CA ILE A 76 17.57 -7.66 -9.27
C ILE A 76 17.79 -6.19 -9.62
N GLU A 77 17.93 -5.86 -10.90
CA GLU A 77 17.99 -4.49 -11.37
C GLU A 77 16.61 -3.84 -11.19
N GLN A 78 16.59 -2.68 -10.55
CA GLN A 78 15.35 -2.01 -10.17
C GLN A 78 15.41 -0.53 -10.52
N MET A 79 14.23 0.05 -10.81
CA MET A 79 14.09 1.50 -10.85
C MET A 79 14.39 2.12 -9.48
N PRO A 80 14.93 3.36 -9.42
CA PRO A 80 15.13 4.07 -8.16
C PRO A 80 13.80 4.21 -7.40
N TRP A 81 13.89 4.22 -6.06
CA TRP A 81 12.74 4.54 -5.23
C TRP A 81 12.25 5.97 -5.54
N ARG A 82 10.96 6.09 -5.79
CA ARG A 82 10.29 7.38 -6.01
C ARG A 82 8.79 7.25 -5.80
N ILE A 83 8.13 8.31 -5.39
CA ILE A 83 6.68 8.40 -5.43
C ILE A 83 6.26 8.53 -6.90
N VAL A 84 5.32 7.69 -7.33
CA VAL A 84 4.81 7.73 -8.71
C VAL A 84 3.81 8.87 -8.86
N GLU A 85 3.99 9.69 -9.89
CA GLU A 85 3.03 10.75 -10.25
C GLU A 85 2.17 10.29 -11.41
N ASN A 86 0.88 10.16 -11.17
CA ASN A 86 -0.10 9.85 -12.20
C ASN A 86 -0.44 11.13 -12.98
N THR A 87 0.10 11.25 -14.18
CA THR A 87 -0.11 12.42 -15.05
C THR A 87 -1.35 12.30 -15.95
N ASP A 88 -1.96 11.12 -15.97
CA ASP A 88 -3.14 10.86 -16.78
C ASP A 88 -4.42 11.35 -16.08
N ARG A 89 -5.42 11.67 -16.88
CA ARG A 89 -6.74 11.99 -16.33
C ARG A 89 -7.39 10.71 -15.81
N PRO A 90 -7.90 10.71 -14.57
CA PRO A 90 -8.65 9.58 -14.07
C PRO A 90 -9.87 9.27 -14.94
N ILE A 91 -10.23 7.99 -15.01
CA ILE A 91 -11.49 7.55 -15.62
C ILE A 91 -12.63 7.88 -14.68
N GLU A 92 -13.63 8.58 -15.19
CA GLU A 92 -14.81 9.05 -14.48
C GLU A 92 -16.07 8.40 -15.07
N PRO A 93 -16.48 7.23 -14.51
CA PRO A 93 -17.60 6.47 -15.08
C PRO A 93 -19.00 7.05 -14.72
N LEU A 94 -19.08 7.94 -13.74
CA LEU A 94 -20.33 8.55 -13.30
C LEU A 94 -20.55 9.87 -14.01
N THR A 95 -21.78 10.15 -14.42
CA THR A 95 -22.24 11.49 -14.81
C THR A 95 -22.39 12.36 -13.54
N GLU A 96 -22.63 13.67 -13.71
CA GLU A 96 -22.90 14.59 -12.60
C GLU A 96 -24.12 14.10 -11.78
N GLU A 97 -25.20 13.69 -12.45
CA GLU A 97 -26.39 13.13 -11.80
C GLU A 97 -26.08 11.81 -11.08
N GLY A 98 -25.14 11.00 -11.61
CA GLY A 98 -24.69 9.77 -10.97
C GLY A 98 -23.91 10.02 -9.69
N ILE A 99 -23.07 11.05 -9.66
CA ILE A 99 -22.36 11.52 -8.47
C ILE A 99 -23.36 12.00 -7.42
N GLU A 100 -24.29 12.87 -7.85
CA GLU A 100 -25.35 13.40 -6.97
C GLU A 100 -26.20 12.28 -6.39
N ALA A 101 -26.62 11.31 -7.20
CA ALA A 101 -27.44 10.18 -6.74
C ALA A 101 -26.72 9.32 -5.67
N ILE A 102 -25.40 9.06 -5.83
CA ILE A 102 -24.61 8.34 -4.82
C ILE A 102 -24.45 9.19 -3.56
N HIS A 103 -24.20 10.49 -3.70
CA HIS A 103 -24.09 11.40 -2.57
C HIS A 103 -25.41 11.48 -1.78
N GLU A 104 -26.52 11.74 -2.45
CA GLU A 104 -27.85 11.81 -1.82
C GLU A 104 -28.23 10.48 -1.15
N GLY A 105 -27.94 9.35 -1.80
CA GLY A 105 -28.13 8.04 -1.21
C GLY A 105 -27.30 7.82 0.05
N ALA A 106 -26.03 8.24 0.05
CA ALA A 106 -25.17 8.16 1.23
C ALA A 106 -25.69 9.07 2.36
N MET A 107 -26.12 10.31 2.05
CA MET A 107 -26.71 11.21 3.04
C MET A 107 -28.02 10.63 3.60
N THR A 108 -28.89 10.08 2.78
CA THR A 108 -30.12 9.40 3.23
C THR A 108 -29.81 8.23 4.19
N ILE A 109 -28.76 7.44 3.90
CA ILE A 109 -28.33 6.37 4.82
C ILE A 109 -27.92 6.98 6.17
N LEU A 110 -27.16 8.06 6.17
CA LEU A 110 -26.67 8.70 7.39
C LEU A 110 -27.76 9.39 8.20
N GLU A 111 -28.74 10.03 7.54
CA GLU A 111 -29.81 10.79 8.19
C GLU A 111 -30.97 9.91 8.65
N ASP A 112 -31.46 8.99 7.78
CA ASP A 112 -32.74 8.30 7.98
C ASP A 112 -32.55 6.86 8.47
N ILE A 113 -31.48 6.15 8.02
CA ILE A 113 -31.22 4.75 8.39
C ILE A 113 -30.29 4.69 9.61
N GLY A 114 -29.23 5.50 9.61
CA GLY A 114 -28.22 5.57 10.66
C GLY A 114 -27.19 4.43 10.59
N ILE A 115 -26.06 4.64 11.26
CA ILE A 115 -24.93 3.70 11.34
C ILE A 115 -24.75 3.25 12.80
N GLU A 116 -24.54 1.96 13.03
CA GLU A 116 -24.25 1.43 14.37
C GLU A 116 -22.77 1.62 14.74
N PHE A 117 -22.52 2.14 15.94
CA PHE A 117 -21.20 2.23 16.55
C PHE A 117 -21.19 1.43 17.85
N LEU A 118 -20.45 0.32 17.88
CA LEU A 118 -20.33 -0.53 19.06
C LEU A 118 -19.32 0.02 20.10
N ASN A 119 -19.01 1.29 20.03
CA ASN A 119 -18.05 1.97 20.90
C ASN A 119 -18.72 3.09 21.71
N THR A 120 -18.78 2.93 23.03
CA THR A 120 -19.48 3.88 23.93
C THR A 120 -18.86 5.27 23.95
N GLU A 121 -17.53 5.38 23.76
CA GLU A 121 -16.84 6.67 23.68
C GLU A 121 -17.22 7.41 22.39
N ALA A 122 -17.29 6.72 21.25
CA ALA A 122 -17.76 7.29 20.00
C ALA A 122 -19.20 7.79 20.11
N LEU A 123 -20.09 7.01 20.74
CA LEU A 123 -21.47 7.43 20.98
C LEU A 123 -21.57 8.68 21.86
N ALA A 124 -20.70 8.80 22.87
CA ALA A 124 -20.64 10.00 23.71
C ALA A 124 -20.15 11.21 22.90
N ILE A 125 -19.14 11.03 22.05
CA ILE A 125 -18.62 12.07 21.15
C ILE A 125 -19.70 12.56 20.18
N PHE A 126 -20.45 11.66 19.55
CA PHE A 126 -21.55 12.04 18.66
C PHE A 126 -22.67 12.80 19.39
N LYS A 127 -23.00 12.42 20.63
CA LYS A 127 -23.96 13.16 21.46
C LYS A 127 -23.46 14.56 21.79
N ASP A 128 -22.18 14.69 22.15
CA ASP A 128 -21.54 15.99 22.41
C ASP A 128 -21.53 16.89 21.17
N ALA A 129 -21.37 16.29 19.99
CA ALA A 129 -21.48 16.95 18.68
C ALA A 129 -22.91 17.35 18.31
N GLY A 130 -23.91 17.00 19.11
CA GLY A 130 -25.32 17.29 18.83
C GLY A 130 -25.99 16.31 17.88
N CYS A 131 -25.34 15.21 17.52
CA CYS A 131 -25.93 14.18 16.66
C CYS A 131 -27.00 13.36 17.41
N LYS A 132 -28.02 12.90 16.68
CA LYS A 132 -29.03 12.03 17.23
C LYS A 132 -28.47 10.61 17.43
N VAL A 133 -28.57 10.08 18.65
CA VAL A 133 -28.10 8.73 19.01
C VAL A 133 -29.21 7.94 19.69
N GLU A 134 -29.59 6.80 19.11
CA GLU A 134 -30.60 5.88 19.62
C GLU A 134 -29.98 4.49 19.85
N GLY A 135 -29.69 4.15 21.12
CA GLY A 135 -28.94 2.95 21.45
C GLY A 135 -27.50 3.04 20.93
N GLU A 136 -27.13 2.13 20.05
CA GLU A 136 -25.83 2.12 19.37
C GLU A 136 -25.89 2.79 17.99
N LYS A 137 -27.06 3.22 17.53
CA LYS A 137 -27.28 3.80 16.21
C LYS A 137 -27.14 5.33 16.26
N VAL A 138 -26.36 5.85 15.32
CA VAL A 138 -26.09 7.28 15.15
C VAL A 138 -26.71 7.76 13.86
N PHE A 139 -27.42 8.89 13.92
CA PHE A 139 -28.02 9.58 12.77
C PHE A 139 -27.28 10.91 12.60
N LEU A 140 -26.78 11.16 11.40
CA LEU A 140 -25.90 12.29 11.11
C LEU A 140 -26.56 13.24 10.11
N ASP A 141 -26.74 14.49 10.52
CA ASP A 141 -27.17 15.55 9.62
C ASP A 141 -26.15 15.77 8.49
N ARG A 142 -26.62 15.88 7.25
CA ARG A 142 -25.75 16.02 6.06
C ARG A 142 -24.85 17.25 6.10
N HIS A 143 -25.32 18.37 6.63
CA HIS A 143 -24.54 19.59 6.72
C HIS A 143 -23.41 19.42 7.72
N TRP A 144 -23.68 18.78 8.87
CA TRP A 144 -22.66 18.43 9.83
C TRP A 144 -21.61 17.47 9.26
N VAL A 145 -22.04 16.42 8.54
CA VAL A 145 -21.12 15.50 7.88
C VAL A 145 -20.21 16.24 6.91
N MET A 146 -20.78 17.06 6.02
CA MET A 146 -20.02 17.79 5.00
C MET A 146 -19.11 18.84 5.63
N GLU A 147 -19.51 19.50 6.73
CA GLU A 147 -18.65 20.39 7.50
C GLU A 147 -17.43 19.63 8.03
N MET A 148 -17.62 18.46 8.64
CA MET A 148 -16.53 17.65 9.17
C MET A 148 -15.60 17.17 8.06
N ILE A 149 -16.16 16.61 6.98
CA ILE A 149 -15.36 16.14 5.83
C ILE A 149 -14.51 17.27 5.23
N GLY A 150 -15.07 18.50 5.14
CA GLY A 150 -14.35 19.68 4.67
C GLY A 150 -13.13 20.09 5.49
N LYS A 151 -12.97 19.57 6.72
CA LYS A 151 -11.79 19.81 7.58
C LYS A 151 -10.61 18.89 7.25
N ALA A 152 -10.85 17.76 6.58
CA ALA A 152 -9.81 16.80 6.24
C ALA A 152 -8.89 17.37 5.14
N PRO A 153 -7.55 17.24 5.27
CA PRO A 153 -6.64 17.70 4.24
C PRO A 153 -6.73 16.84 2.98
N SER A 154 -6.74 17.48 1.82
CA SER A 154 -6.71 16.78 0.52
C SER A 154 -5.34 16.23 0.15
N GLU A 155 -4.29 16.70 0.83
CA GLU A 155 -2.91 16.20 0.70
C GLU A 155 -2.21 16.32 2.05
N PHE A 156 -1.38 15.33 2.39
CA PHE A 156 -0.58 15.32 3.61
C PHE A 156 0.65 14.43 3.45
N THR A 157 1.58 14.49 4.42
CA THR A 157 2.76 13.64 4.43
C THR A 157 2.75 12.68 5.63
N ILE A 158 3.33 11.48 5.44
CA ILE A 158 3.68 10.55 6.51
C ILE A 158 5.20 10.45 6.53
N THR A 159 5.82 10.84 7.63
CA THR A 159 7.29 10.84 7.78
C THR A 159 7.73 9.60 8.57
N PRO A 160 8.23 8.55 7.92
CA PRO A 160 8.74 7.37 8.61
C PRO A 160 10.07 7.65 9.32
N ARG A 161 10.62 6.65 9.99
CA ARG A 161 11.93 6.72 10.66
C ARG A 161 13.06 7.19 9.72
N ASN A 162 13.04 6.77 8.45
CA ASN A 162 13.94 7.28 7.43
C ASN A 162 13.22 8.37 6.62
N PRO A 163 13.58 9.66 6.76
CA PRO A 163 12.93 10.74 6.01
C PRO A 163 13.08 10.64 4.48
N ALA A 164 14.08 9.88 3.98
CA ALA A 164 14.23 9.64 2.54
C ALA A 164 13.06 8.82 1.97
N HIS A 165 12.30 8.14 2.81
CA HIS A 165 11.09 7.40 2.46
C HIS A 165 9.80 8.12 2.91
N GLU A 166 9.84 9.44 3.04
CA GLU A 166 8.65 10.25 3.33
C GLU A 166 7.61 10.08 2.24
N LEU A 167 6.34 9.92 2.63
CA LEU A 167 5.23 9.65 1.73
C LEU A 167 4.32 10.87 1.63
N THR A 168 4.10 11.37 0.43
CA THR A 168 3.04 12.33 0.13
C THR A 168 1.80 11.58 -0.33
N VAL A 169 0.69 11.77 0.38
CA VAL A 169 -0.62 11.16 0.09
C VAL A 169 -1.58 12.24 -0.36
N GLY A 170 -2.13 12.13 -1.56
CA GLY A 170 -3.03 13.10 -2.15
C GLY A 170 -2.56 13.59 -3.53
N GLY A 171 -3.28 14.54 -4.10
CA GLY A 171 -2.99 15.04 -5.44
C GLY A 171 -2.96 13.92 -6.48
N ASN A 172 -1.93 13.92 -7.33
CA ASN A 172 -1.69 12.88 -8.33
C ASN A 172 -0.63 11.83 -7.90
N LYS A 173 -0.27 11.78 -6.62
CA LYS A 173 0.71 10.86 -6.08
C LYS A 173 0.11 9.46 -5.91
N MET A 174 0.88 8.43 -6.28
CA MET A 174 0.52 7.02 -6.10
C MET A 174 1.58 6.29 -5.29
N LEU A 175 1.12 5.55 -4.29
CA LEU A 175 1.93 4.77 -3.36
C LEU A 175 1.48 3.32 -3.39
N PHE A 176 2.42 2.38 -3.44
CA PHE A 176 2.14 0.94 -3.44
C PHE A 176 2.62 0.29 -2.16
N GLY A 177 1.77 -0.56 -1.57
CA GLY A 177 2.08 -1.36 -0.40
C GLY A 177 1.79 -2.84 -0.61
N PRO A 178 2.42 -3.74 0.14
CA PRO A 178 2.33 -5.16 -0.05
C PRO A 178 1.02 -5.75 0.46
N VAL A 179 0.88 -7.06 0.27
CA VAL A 179 -0.12 -7.90 0.93
C VAL A 179 -0.14 -7.65 2.44
N SER A 180 -1.33 -7.75 3.03
CA SER A 180 -1.54 -7.55 4.47
C SER A 180 -2.66 -8.45 4.97
N SER A 181 -2.47 -9.02 6.16
CA SER A 181 -3.43 -9.78 6.95
C SER A 181 -3.74 -11.23 6.58
N PRO A 182 -3.17 -11.87 5.53
CA PRO A 182 -3.50 -13.28 5.29
C PRO A 182 -3.00 -14.17 6.45
N PRO A 183 -3.81 -15.13 6.90
CA PRO A 183 -3.41 -16.08 7.93
C PRO A 183 -2.48 -17.19 7.42
N ASN A 184 -2.40 -17.34 6.09
CA ASN A 184 -1.67 -18.42 5.44
C ASN A 184 -0.59 -17.87 4.49
N TYR A 185 0.34 -18.74 4.19
CA TYR A 185 1.46 -18.58 3.29
C TYR A 185 1.40 -19.64 2.20
N TRP A 186 1.72 -19.27 0.96
CA TRP A 186 1.91 -20.21 -0.13
C TRP A 186 3.32 -20.78 -0.06
N ASP A 187 3.44 -22.09 0.14
CA ASP A 187 4.71 -22.80 0.11
C ASP A 187 4.88 -23.45 -1.26
N MET A 188 5.80 -22.90 -2.06
CA MET A 188 6.02 -23.33 -3.44
C MET A 188 6.69 -24.71 -3.50
N GLU A 189 7.54 -25.08 -2.54
CA GLU A 189 8.18 -26.38 -2.50
C GLU A 189 7.16 -27.49 -2.20
N LEU A 190 6.21 -27.21 -1.31
CA LEU A 190 5.12 -28.13 -0.97
C LEU A 190 3.93 -28.04 -1.95
N GLY A 191 3.86 -27.01 -2.78
CA GLY A 191 2.75 -26.78 -3.70
C GLY A 191 1.39 -26.58 -3.00
N ARG A 192 1.36 -26.01 -1.80
CA ARG A 192 0.15 -25.82 -1.00
C ARG A 192 0.24 -24.65 -0.03
N LYS A 193 -0.91 -24.19 0.45
CA LYS A 193 -0.97 -23.23 1.55
C LYS A 193 -0.63 -23.88 2.90
N VAL A 194 0.11 -23.16 3.72
CA VAL A 194 0.46 -23.50 5.10
C VAL A 194 0.17 -22.30 6.01
N SER A 195 0.12 -22.52 7.32
CA SER A 195 -0.07 -21.42 8.28
C SER A 195 1.10 -20.44 8.23
N GLY A 196 0.79 -19.16 8.36
CA GLY A 196 1.80 -18.11 8.49
C GLY A 196 2.64 -18.30 9.76
N THR A 197 3.90 -17.85 9.71
CA THR A 197 4.81 -17.86 10.85
C THR A 197 5.52 -16.51 10.95
N ARG A 198 6.13 -16.23 12.11
CA ARG A 198 6.95 -15.03 12.29
C ARG A 198 8.11 -14.95 11.28
N GLU A 199 8.77 -16.08 11.02
CA GLU A 199 9.84 -16.17 10.04
C GLU A 199 9.35 -15.72 8.65
N LYS A 200 8.21 -16.25 8.20
CA LYS A 200 7.61 -15.87 6.91
C LYS A 200 7.18 -14.40 6.89
N CYS A 201 6.64 -13.89 7.98
CA CYS A 201 6.31 -12.46 8.13
C CYS A 201 7.57 -11.58 7.98
N GLN A 202 8.68 -11.98 8.61
CA GLN A 202 9.97 -11.29 8.48
C GLN A 202 10.50 -11.30 7.04
N ASP A 203 10.34 -12.39 6.31
CA ASP A 203 10.76 -12.48 4.90
C ASP A 203 10.01 -11.47 4.03
N PHE A 204 8.71 -11.30 4.24
CA PHE A 204 7.95 -10.26 3.54
C PHE A 204 8.35 -8.83 3.93
N PHE A 205 8.74 -8.57 5.18
CA PHE A 205 9.30 -7.27 5.55
C PHE A 205 10.62 -7.00 4.81
N LYS A 206 11.49 -8.01 4.69
CA LYS A 206 12.74 -7.92 3.91
C LYS A 206 12.46 -7.68 2.42
N LEU A 207 11.49 -8.41 1.82
CA LEU A 207 11.07 -8.17 0.44
C LEU A 207 10.52 -6.74 0.26
N SER A 208 9.69 -6.28 1.20
CA SER A 208 9.16 -4.92 1.17
C SER A 208 10.26 -3.86 1.27
N GLN A 209 11.33 -4.10 2.02
CA GLN A 209 12.50 -3.22 2.08
C GLN A 209 13.32 -3.28 0.80
N TYR A 210 13.50 -4.48 0.23
CA TYR A 210 14.34 -4.71 -0.94
C TYR A 210 13.77 -4.05 -2.21
N PHE A 211 12.44 -4.15 -2.43
CA PHE A 211 11.83 -3.63 -3.64
C PHE A 211 11.51 -2.14 -3.53
N ASN A 212 12.13 -1.35 -4.42
CA ASN A 212 11.96 0.11 -4.49
C ASN A 212 10.54 0.54 -4.88
N CYS A 213 9.79 -0.30 -5.59
CA CYS A 213 8.41 -0.04 -5.97
C CYS A 213 7.41 -0.21 -4.80
N ILE A 214 7.84 -0.68 -3.64
CA ILE A 214 7.04 -0.76 -2.42
C ILE A 214 7.34 0.45 -1.55
N HIS A 215 6.35 1.28 -1.25
CA HIS A 215 6.53 2.56 -0.59
C HIS A 215 6.29 2.51 0.91
N PHE A 216 5.38 1.63 1.37
CA PHE A 216 5.00 1.48 2.77
C PHE A 216 4.81 0.01 3.13
N VAL A 217 4.75 -0.31 4.41
CA VAL A 217 4.47 -1.66 4.89
C VAL A 217 3.09 -1.70 5.50
N GLY A 218 2.26 -2.64 5.04
CA GLY A 218 0.96 -2.94 5.63
C GLY A 218 1.08 -3.48 7.06
N GLY A 219 0.03 -4.11 7.57
CA GLY A 219 0.03 -4.75 8.88
C GLY A 219 1.01 -5.92 8.97
N TYR A 220 0.49 -7.12 9.10
CA TYR A 220 1.28 -8.35 8.94
C TYR A 220 1.19 -8.78 7.48
N PRO A 221 2.27 -8.80 6.70
CA PRO A 221 2.23 -9.31 5.32
C PRO A 221 1.74 -10.77 5.26
N VAL A 222 2.07 -11.56 6.26
CA VAL A 222 1.41 -12.81 6.65
C VAL A 222 1.31 -12.85 8.17
N GLU A 223 0.20 -13.33 8.72
CA GLU A 223 -0.01 -13.32 10.16
C GLU A 223 0.91 -14.33 10.86
N PRO A 224 1.72 -13.90 11.86
CA PRO A 224 2.60 -14.79 12.63
C PRO A 224 1.79 -15.57 13.67
N VAL A 225 1.07 -16.61 13.23
CA VAL A 225 0.16 -17.38 14.10
C VAL A 225 0.87 -18.24 15.14
N ASP A 226 2.16 -18.48 14.96
CA ASP A 226 3.06 -19.14 15.91
C ASP A 226 3.44 -18.24 17.11
N VAL A 227 3.19 -16.93 17.01
CA VAL A 227 3.37 -15.99 18.12
C VAL A 227 2.06 -15.84 18.89
N HIS A 228 2.12 -15.90 20.23
CA HIS A 228 0.94 -15.78 21.07
C HIS A 228 0.22 -14.44 20.84
N ALA A 229 -1.10 -14.46 20.73
CA ALA A 229 -1.92 -13.31 20.34
C ALA A 229 -1.73 -12.06 21.23
N SER A 230 -1.39 -12.23 22.53
CA SER A 230 -1.18 -11.10 23.46
C SER A 230 0.07 -10.28 23.19
N ILE A 231 1.10 -10.87 22.54
CA ILE A 231 2.38 -10.20 22.25
C ILE A 231 2.66 -10.09 20.74
N ARG A 232 1.79 -10.66 19.91
CA ARG A 232 1.98 -10.71 18.45
C ARG A 232 2.19 -9.33 17.84
N HIS A 233 1.44 -8.34 18.29
CA HIS A 233 1.56 -6.96 17.82
C HIS A 233 2.92 -6.35 18.17
N LEU A 234 3.47 -6.65 19.34
CA LEU A 234 4.79 -6.17 19.77
C LEU A 234 5.90 -6.77 18.93
N GLU A 235 5.89 -8.11 18.78
CA GLU A 235 6.89 -8.85 18.02
C GLU A 235 6.89 -8.45 16.54
N ALA A 236 5.71 -8.37 15.92
CA ALA A 236 5.61 -7.98 14.53
C ALA A 236 5.92 -6.49 14.29
N THR A 237 5.62 -5.61 15.25
CA THR A 237 6.03 -4.20 15.17
C THR A 237 7.54 -4.07 15.34
N TYR A 238 8.15 -4.82 16.24
CA TYR A 238 9.60 -4.87 16.39
C TYR A 238 10.28 -5.34 15.08
N ASP A 239 9.80 -6.44 14.51
CA ASP A 239 10.32 -6.98 13.24
C ASP A 239 10.18 -5.94 12.11
N LYS A 240 9.02 -5.31 12.00
CA LYS A 240 8.77 -4.24 11.02
C LYS A 240 9.76 -3.08 11.18
N LEU A 241 9.92 -2.54 12.38
CA LEU A 241 10.78 -1.40 12.65
C LEU A 241 12.28 -1.72 12.52
N THR A 242 12.68 -3.00 12.63
CA THR A 242 14.09 -3.41 12.51
C THR A 242 14.46 -3.88 11.12
N LEU A 243 13.52 -4.44 10.35
CA LEU A 243 13.77 -5.02 9.02
C LEU A 243 13.42 -4.07 7.87
N THR A 244 12.69 -2.97 8.14
CA THR A 244 12.37 -1.94 7.15
C THR A 244 12.40 -0.55 7.78
N ASP A 245 12.67 0.46 6.98
CA ASP A 245 12.65 1.87 7.37
C ASP A 245 11.51 2.67 6.70
N LYS A 246 10.60 1.95 6.02
CA LYS A 246 9.41 2.49 5.36
C LYS A 246 8.30 2.76 6.38
N ALA A 247 7.28 3.54 5.97
CA ALA A 247 6.18 3.94 6.85
C ALA A 247 5.45 2.72 7.45
N ALA A 248 5.27 2.76 8.77
CA ALA A 248 4.69 1.66 9.54
C ALA A 248 3.17 1.79 9.68
N HIS A 249 2.50 0.66 9.66
CA HIS A 249 1.07 0.51 9.93
C HIS A 249 0.82 -0.10 11.31
N THR A 250 -0.30 0.26 11.96
CA THR A 250 -0.84 -0.43 13.13
C THR A 250 -2.23 -0.98 12.85
N TYR A 251 -2.57 -2.11 13.46
CA TYR A 251 -3.96 -2.58 13.50
C TYR A 251 -4.71 -1.94 14.67
N CYS A 252 -5.89 -1.39 14.40
CA CYS A 252 -6.80 -0.90 15.42
C CYS A 252 -7.58 -2.07 16.04
N LEU A 253 -6.94 -2.79 16.95
CA LEU A 253 -7.50 -3.92 17.70
C LEU A 253 -7.58 -3.62 19.20
N GLY A 254 -8.15 -2.46 19.54
CA GLY A 254 -8.24 -1.89 20.88
C GLY A 254 -7.08 -0.93 21.19
N SER A 255 -7.30 -0.09 22.21
CA SER A 255 -6.39 1.00 22.60
C SER A 255 -5.00 0.50 22.98
N GLU A 256 -4.90 -0.59 23.77
CA GLU A 256 -3.62 -1.11 24.27
C GLU A 256 -2.62 -1.39 23.11
N ARG A 257 -3.06 -2.11 22.07
CA ARG A 257 -2.19 -2.47 20.94
C ARG A 257 -1.78 -1.26 20.10
N VAL A 258 -2.66 -0.30 19.98
CA VAL A 258 -2.39 0.93 19.22
C VAL A 258 -1.42 1.82 19.96
N GLU A 259 -1.61 2.01 21.29
CA GLU A 259 -0.69 2.80 22.13
C GLU A 259 0.71 2.18 22.15
N ASP A 260 0.82 0.85 22.30
CA ASP A 260 2.10 0.13 22.24
C ASP A 260 2.80 0.37 20.89
N THR A 261 2.07 0.27 19.79
CA THR A 261 2.66 0.47 18.45
C THR A 261 3.08 1.93 18.24
N MET A 262 2.27 2.90 18.64
CA MET A 262 2.62 4.33 18.56
C MET A 262 3.90 4.62 19.34
N GLU A 263 4.00 4.09 20.57
CA GLU A 263 5.18 4.29 21.41
C GLU A 263 6.44 3.64 20.80
N MET A 264 6.32 2.44 20.25
CA MET A 264 7.43 1.78 19.54
C MET A 264 7.89 2.58 18.32
N VAL A 265 6.96 3.14 17.52
CA VAL A 265 7.29 4.00 16.38
C VAL A 265 7.96 5.28 16.83
N ARG A 266 7.44 5.94 17.89
CA ARG A 266 8.03 7.14 18.49
C ARG A 266 9.47 6.91 18.95
N ILE A 267 9.70 5.83 19.71
CA ILE A 267 11.04 5.46 20.20
C ILE A 267 11.99 5.15 19.05
N ALA A 268 11.53 4.37 18.05
CA ALA A 268 12.34 4.02 16.89
C ALA A 268 12.72 5.23 16.02
N GLY A 269 11.85 6.26 16.01
CA GLY A 269 12.10 7.53 15.34
C GLY A 269 12.98 8.51 16.16
N GLY A 270 13.24 8.22 17.45
CA GLY A 270 13.94 9.13 18.35
C GLY A 270 13.16 10.42 18.65
N LEU A 271 11.83 10.37 18.58
CA LEU A 271 10.95 11.53 18.67
C LEU A 271 10.51 11.82 20.12
N SER A 272 10.34 13.09 20.47
CA SER A 272 9.56 13.47 21.66
C SER A 272 8.06 13.20 21.43
N HIS A 273 7.23 13.28 22.45
CA HIS A 273 5.78 13.17 22.31
C HIS A 273 5.20 14.30 21.44
N GLU A 274 5.69 15.52 21.63
CA GLU A 274 5.28 16.70 20.87
C GLU A 274 5.65 16.56 19.39
N GLU A 275 6.85 16.09 19.08
CA GLU A 275 7.29 15.84 17.71
C GLU A 275 6.46 14.75 17.04
N PHE A 276 6.13 13.67 17.75
CA PHE A 276 5.29 12.59 17.24
C PHE A 276 3.85 13.05 16.95
N GLU A 277 3.30 13.95 17.78
CA GLU A 277 1.93 14.47 17.63
C GLU A 277 1.82 15.65 16.63
N ALA A 278 2.95 16.26 16.25
CA ALA A 278 2.98 17.41 15.35
C ALA A 278 2.67 17.04 13.88
N LYS A 279 2.98 15.81 13.48
CA LYS A 279 2.73 15.30 12.13
C LYS A 279 2.60 13.77 12.12
N PRO A 280 1.99 13.18 11.06
CA PRO A 280 1.92 11.72 10.94
C PRO A 280 3.29 11.06 10.77
N HIS A 281 3.56 10.04 11.57
CA HIS A 281 4.74 9.16 11.46
C HIS A 281 4.36 7.72 11.11
N MET A 282 3.08 7.41 11.24
CA MET A 282 2.49 6.12 10.95
C MET A 282 1.04 6.27 10.54
N TYR A 283 0.43 5.17 10.19
CA TYR A 283 -0.97 5.18 9.75
C TYR A 283 -1.67 3.87 10.17
N THR A 284 -3.00 3.89 10.06
CA THR A 284 -3.85 2.70 10.15
C THR A 284 -4.79 2.61 8.96
N ASN A 285 -5.26 1.40 8.67
CA ASN A 285 -6.40 1.17 7.81
C ASN A 285 -7.46 0.39 8.57
N ILE A 286 -8.69 0.91 8.60
CA ILE A 286 -9.83 0.23 9.20
C ILE A 286 -10.89 -0.08 8.14
N ASN A 287 -11.70 -1.09 8.44
CA ASN A 287 -12.87 -1.46 7.68
C ASN A 287 -14.13 -1.23 8.55
N SER A 288 -15.26 -0.99 7.92
CA SER A 288 -16.55 -1.15 8.59
C SER A 288 -16.90 -2.64 8.75
N THR A 289 -17.73 -2.95 9.71
CA THR A 289 -18.40 -4.25 9.83
C THR A 289 -19.71 -4.18 9.03
N SER A 290 -19.56 -4.17 7.70
CA SER A 290 -20.70 -3.99 6.79
C SER A 290 -21.74 -5.12 6.92
N PRO A 291 -23.04 -4.81 6.84
CA PRO A 291 -23.59 -3.50 6.51
C PRO A 291 -23.74 -2.57 7.73
N LEU A 292 -23.45 -1.28 7.50
CA LEU A 292 -23.84 -0.13 8.32
C LEU A 292 -23.41 -0.20 9.80
N LYS A 293 -22.19 -0.70 10.07
CA LYS A 293 -21.72 -0.90 11.45
C LYS A 293 -20.21 -0.64 11.56
N HIS A 294 -19.79 -0.06 12.68
CA HIS A 294 -18.39 0.04 13.12
C HIS A 294 -18.21 -0.67 14.46
N ASP A 295 -17.23 -1.58 14.54
CA ASP A 295 -16.97 -2.34 15.74
C ASP A 295 -16.21 -1.54 16.81
N TRP A 296 -16.21 -2.07 18.03
CA TRP A 296 -15.55 -1.42 19.15
C TRP A 296 -14.03 -1.30 18.98
N PRO A 297 -13.28 -2.37 18.66
CA PRO A 297 -11.82 -2.30 18.71
C PRO A 297 -11.21 -1.39 17.64
N MET A 298 -11.80 -1.35 16.44
CA MET A 298 -11.29 -0.48 15.37
C MET A 298 -11.53 0.99 15.69
N ILE A 299 -12.72 1.35 16.16
CA ILE A 299 -13.03 2.74 16.52
C ILE A 299 -12.22 3.18 17.73
N ASP A 300 -12.08 2.34 18.77
CA ASP A 300 -11.28 2.66 19.96
C ASP A 300 -9.83 2.99 19.58
N GLY A 301 -9.20 2.15 18.77
CA GLY A 301 -7.85 2.38 18.28
C GLY A 301 -7.73 3.65 17.42
N CYS A 302 -8.70 3.91 16.54
CA CYS A 302 -8.70 5.12 15.71
C CYS A 302 -8.87 6.40 16.52
N LEU A 303 -9.68 6.39 17.57
CA LEU A 303 -9.80 7.56 18.47
C LEU A 303 -8.45 7.90 19.13
N ARG A 304 -7.64 6.89 19.50
CA ARG A 304 -6.27 7.10 20.02
C ARG A 304 -5.36 7.71 18.96
N LEU A 305 -5.33 7.14 17.76
CA LEU A 305 -4.54 7.68 16.63
C LEU A 305 -4.98 9.10 16.26
N ALA A 306 -6.29 9.35 16.19
CA ALA A 306 -6.83 10.68 15.91
C ALA A 306 -6.31 11.73 16.88
N ARG A 307 -6.36 11.47 18.18
CA ARG A 307 -5.85 12.39 19.22
C ARG A 307 -4.36 12.65 19.11
N ARG A 308 -3.59 11.68 18.62
CA ARG A 308 -2.14 11.77 18.40
C ARG A 308 -1.77 12.28 17.00
N GLY A 309 -2.73 12.67 16.15
CA GLY A 309 -2.49 13.23 14.82
C GLY A 309 -1.97 12.26 13.78
N GLN A 310 -2.15 10.96 13.98
CA GLN A 310 -1.69 9.95 13.03
C GLN A 310 -2.73 9.69 11.94
N ALA A 311 -2.28 9.29 10.74
CA ALA A 311 -3.17 9.15 9.58
C ALA A 311 -4.11 7.93 9.69
N ILE A 312 -5.37 8.09 9.28
CA ILE A 312 -6.40 7.05 9.33
C ILE A 312 -7.01 6.85 7.94
N PHE A 313 -6.95 5.62 7.44
CA PHE A 313 -7.58 5.22 6.19
C PHE A 313 -8.85 4.43 6.51
N VAL A 314 -9.99 4.89 6.00
CA VAL A 314 -11.29 4.25 6.24
C VAL A 314 -11.73 3.57 4.95
N THR A 315 -11.76 2.24 4.98
CA THR A 315 -11.95 1.41 3.79
C THR A 315 -13.03 0.37 4.04
N PRO A 316 -14.29 0.70 3.85
CA PRO A 316 -15.38 -0.28 3.98
C PRO A 316 -15.16 -1.48 3.04
N PHE A 317 -15.46 -2.67 3.55
CA PHE A 317 -15.43 -3.92 2.81
C PHE A 317 -16.86 -4.31 2.43
N THR A 318 -17.35 -3.79 1.30
CA THR A 318 -18.73 -3.95 0.85
C THR A 318 -18.82 -4.91 -0.33
N LEU A 319 -19.18 -6.16 -0.06
CA LEU A 319 -19.35 -7.18 -1.09
C LEU A 319 -20.80 -7.17 -1.60
N ALA A 320 -20.98 -6.70 -2.83
CA ALA A 320 -22.29 -6.67 -3.49
C ALA A 320 -22.87 -8.09 -3.60
N GLY A 321 -24.09 -8.23 -3.12
CA GLY A 321 -24.80 -9.51 -3.04
C GLY A 321 -24.69 -10.24 -1.69
N ALA A 322 -23.76 -9.85 -0.82
CA ALA A 322 -23.61 -10.44 0.51
C ALA A 322 -23.64 -9.40 1.64
N MET A 323 -22.81 -8.36 1.57
CA MET A 323 -22.63 -7.34 2.61
C MET A 323 -23.20 -5.97 2.19
N ALA A 324 -23.64 -5.87 0.95
CA ALA A 324 -24.20 -4.66 0.35
C ALA A 324 -25.23 -5.05 -0.73
N PRO A 325 -26.04 -4.09 -1.24
CA PRO A 325 -26.92 -4.34 -2.37
C PRO A 325 -26.19 -4.96 -3.55
N VAL A 326 -26.88 -5.80 -4.32
CA VAL A 326 -26.31 -6.49 -5.48
C VAL A 326 -25.93 -5.53 -6.64
N THR A 327 -26.46 -4.32 -6.64
CA THR A 327 -26.12 -3.29 -7.61
C THR A 327 -24.83 -2.57 -7.19
N MET A 328 -23.90 -2.39 -8.12
CA MET A 328 -22.62 -1.73 -7.82
C MET A 328 -22.80 -0.28 -7.32
N ALA A 329 -23.75 0.47 -7.88
CA ALA A 329 -24.07 1.81 -7.40
C ALA A 329 -24.53 1.79 -5.93
N GLY A 330 -25.44 0.86 -5.56
CA GLY A 330 -25.89 0.69 -4.18
C GLY A 330 -24.77 0.27 -3.23
N ALA A 331 -23.91 -0.65 -3.64
CA ALA A 331 -22.76 -1.08 -2.83
C ALA A 331 -21.75 0.06 -2.61
N VAL A 332 -21.47 0.87 -3.62
CA VAL A 332 -20.60 2.06 -3.50
C VAL A 332 -21.28 3.11 -2.61
N THR A 333 -22.58 3.36 -2.77
CA THR A 333 -23.34 4.30 -1.92
C THR A 333 -23.22 3.94 -0.44
N GLN A 334 -23.45 2.66 -0.10
CA GLN A 334 -23.28 2.16 1.27
C GLN A 334 -21.85 2.33 1.76
N SER A 335 -20.86 1.95 0.94
CA SER A 335 -19.43 2.12 1.26
C SER A 335 -19.07 3.56 1.57
N ILE A 336 -19.56 4.51 0.78
CA ILE A 336 -19.35 5.94 1.00
C ILE A 336 -19.97 6.38 2.34
N ALA A 337 -21.21 6.01 2.64
CA ALA A 337 -21.85 6.35 3.90
C ALA A 337 -21.07 5.81 5.11
N GLU A 338 -20.65 4.54 5.07
CA GLU A 338 -19.85 3.90 6.12
C GLU A 338 -18.50 4.58 6.31
N ALA A 339 -17.85 5.03 5.23
CA ALA A 339 -16.59 5.75 5.32
C ALA A 339 -16.76 7.17 5.87
N LEU A 340 -17.71 7.93 5.35
CA LEU A 340 -17.92 9.33 5.73
C LEU A 340 -18.28 9.49 7.21
N CYS A 341 -19.10 8.60 7.79
CA CYS A 341 -19.47 8.70 9.20
C CYS A 341 -18.25 8.53 10.13
N ALA A 342 -17.35 7.61 9.82
CA ALA A 342 -16.12 7.42 10.61
C ALA A 342 -15.14 8.58 10.43
N ILE A 343 -14.94 9.06 9.18
CA ILE A 343 -14.10 10.23 8.91
C ILE A 343 -14.64 11.46 9.63
N ALA A 344 -15.94 11.70 9.61
CA ALA A 344 -16.59 12.81 10.32
C ALA A 344 -16.35 12.75 11.83
N LEU A 345 -16.44 11.56 12.44
CA LEU A 345 -16.10 11.35 13.84
C LEU A 345 -14.66 11.78 14.14
N PHE A 346 -13.71 11.32 13.32
CA PHE A 346 -12.29 11.63 13.54
C PHE A 346 -11.99 13.10 13.34
N GLN A 347 -12.63 13.76 12.38
CA GLN A 347 -12.50 15.21 12.17
C GLN A 347 -13.12 16.03 13.32
N TYR A 348 -14.17 15.52 13.97
CA TYR A 348 -14.71 16.17 15.17
C TYR A 348 -13.76 16.04 16.35
N VAL A 349 -13.14 14.87 16.55
CA VAL A 349 -12.15 14.63 17.62
C VAL A 349 -10.90 15.50 17.45
N ARG A 350 -10.39 15.61 16.23
CA ARG A 350 -9.22 16.44 15.91
C ARG A 350 -9.37 17.01 14.49
N PRO A 351 -9.84 18.27 14.36
CA PRO A 351 -9.97 18.91 13.06
C PRO A 351 -8.64 18.93 12.30
N GLY A 352 -8.68 18.58 11.01
CA GLY A 352 -7.50 18.55 10.15
C GLY A 352 -6.66 17.28 10.25
N ILE A 353 -7.12 16.25 10.98
CA ILE A 353 -6.43 14.96 10.97
C ILE A 353 -6.43 14.35 9.57
N PRO A 354 -5.29 13.81 9.10
CA PRO A 354 -5.21 13.13 7.81
C PRO A 354 -6.11 11.91 7.73
N CYS A 355 -7.10 11.96 6.84
CA CYS A 355 -7.99 10.84 6.55
C CYS A 355 -7.96 10.52 5.06
N VAL A 356 -8.05 9.24 4.73
CA VAL A 356 -8.16 8.72 3.36
C VAL A 356 -9.46 7.95 3.24
N ILE A 357 -10.24 8.23 2.19
CA ILE A 357 -11.39 7.40 1.87
C ILE A 357 -10.95 6.22 1.02
N GLY A 358 -11.34 5.02 1.41
CA GLY A 358 -10.98 3.81 0.69
C GLY A 358 -12.16 3.09 0.08
N THR A 359 -11.86 2.21 -0.87
CA THR A 359 -12.80 1.23 -1.38
C THR A 359 -12.21 -0.16 -1.31
N PHE A 360 -13.04 -1.10 -0.91
CA PHE A 360 -12.83 -2.53 -1.05
C PHE A 360 -14.12 -3.20 -1.53
N THR A 361 -14.87 -2.47 -2.37
CA THR A 361 -16.14 -2.88 -2.93
C THR A 361 -15.92 -3.79 -4.12
N SER A 362 -16.50 -4.98 -4.09
CA SER A 362 -16.53 -5.96 -5.17
C SER A 362 -17.84 -6.71 -5.16
N ASN A 363 -17.98 -7.71 -6.02
CA ASN A 363 -19.08 -8.67 -5.97
C ASN A 363 -18.64 -9.98 -5.31
N VAL A 364 -19.60 -10.80 -4.94
CA VAL A 364 -19.36 -12.21 -4.60
C VAL A 364 -19.67 -13.09 -5.80
N ASP A 365 -19.06 -14.27 -5.85
CA ASP A 365 -19.59 -15.36 -6.66
C ASP A 365 -20.90 -15.84 -6.03
N MET A 366 -22.00 -15.63 -6.72
CA MET A 366 -23.35 -15.92 -6.21
C MET A 366 -23.61 -17.42 -5.96
N LYS A 367 -22.71 -18.30 -6.39
CA LYS A 367 -22.82 -19.75 -6.16
C LYS A 367 -22.12 -20.19 -4.89
N THR A 368 -20.93 -19.64 -4.64
CA THR A 368 -20.07 -20.05 -3.52
C THR A 368 -20.05 -19.04 -2.38
N GLY A 369 -20.45 -17.79 -2.64
CA GLY A 369 -20.33 -16.68 -1.70
C GLY A 369 -18.91 -16.13 -1.55
N ALA A 370 -17.94 -16.67 -2.29
CA ALA A 370 -16.55 -16.20 -2.23
C ALA A 370 -16.41 -14.79 -2.85
N PRO A 371 -15.57 -13.92 -2.25
CA PRO A 371 -15.26 -12.63 -2.85
C PRO A 371 -14.59 -12.79 -4.22
N ALA A 372 -15.10 -12.06 -5.22
CA ALA A 372 -14.54 -12.04 -6.56
C ALA A 372 -13.75 -10.75 -6.77
N PHE A 373 -12.46 -10.87 -7.12
CA PHE A 373 -11.56 -9.74 -7.33
C PHE A 373 -10.92 -9.78 -8.72
N GLY A 374 -10.45 -8.63 -9.22
CA GLY A 374 -9.96 -8.50 -10.59
C GLY A 374 -11.07 -8.55 -11.64
N THR A 375 -12.33 -8.45 -11.21
CA THR A 375 -13.54 -8.47 -12.03
C THR A 375 -13.87 -7.08 -12.58
N ALA A 376 -14.74 -7.02 -13.58
CA ALA A 376 -15.25 -5.77 -14.11
C ALA A 376 -15.98 -4.93 -13.04
N GLU A 377 -16.72 -5.60 -12.14
CA GLU A 377 -17.43 -5.00 -11.01
C GLU A 377 -16.45 -4.33 -10.05
N TYR A 378 -15.37 -5.02 -9.65
CA TYR A 378 -14.31 -4.47 -8.80
C TYR A 378 -13.65 -3.25 -9.45
N MET A 379 -13.30 -3.36 -10.74
CA MET A 379 -12.69 -2.27 -11.48
C MET A 379 -13.59 -1.03 -11.51
N ARG A 380 -14.87 -1.21 -11.81
CA ARG A 380 -15.85 -0.12 -11.85
C ARG A 380 -16.11 0.48 -10.49
N ALA A 381 -16.25 -0.32 -9.44
CA ALA A 381 -16.40 0.17 -8.07
C ALA A 381 -15.19 1.03 -7.65
N THR A 382 -13.98 0.58 -8.00
CA THR A 382 -12.74 1.33 -7.74
C THR A 382 -12.73 2.69 -8.45
N GLN A 383 -13.11 2.74 -9.74
CA GLN A 383 -13.19 3.98 -10.51
C GLN A 383 -14.29 4.91 -9.97
N MET A 384 -15.47 4.38 -9.64
CA MET A 384 -16.56 5.17 -9.05
C MET A 384 -16.15 5.76 -7.69
N THR A 385 -15.53 4.97 -6.82
CA THR A 385 -15.05 5.48 -5.52
C THR A 385 -13.94 6.51 -5.69
N GLY A 386 -13.06 6.34 -6.70
CA GLY A 386 -12.06 7.35 -7.06
C GLY A 386 -12.70 8.69 -7.42
N GLN A 387 -13.74 8.66 -8.22
CA GLN A 387 -14.50 9.87 -8.60
C GLN A 387 -15.22 10.49 -7.39
N MET A 388 -15.84 9.69 -6.52
CA MET A 388 -16.46 10.17 -5.29
C MET A 388 -15.45 10.75 -4.30
N GLY A 389 -14.26 10.15 -4.16
CA GLY A 389 -13.19 10.70 -3.33
C GLY A 389 -12.75 12.09 -3.78
N ARG A 390 -12.61 12.30 -5.10
CA ARG A 390 -12.34 13.64 -5.65
C ARG A 390 -13.49 14.62 -5.40
N PHE A 391 -14.74 14.17 -5.49
CA PHE A 391 -15.93 15.00 -5.14
C PHE A 391 -15.86 15.48 -3.69
N TYR A 392 -15.46 14.61 -2.74
CA TYR A 392 -15.28 14.97 -1.33
C TYR A 392 -13.93 15.63 -1.03
N LYS A 393 -13.04 15.77 -2.01
CA LYS A 393 -11.66 16.30 -1.86
C LYS A 393 -10.81 15.50 -0.86
N LEU A 394 -11.05 14.21 -0.76
CA LEU A 394 -10.30 13.29 0.09
C LEU A 394 -9.31 12.48 -0.75
N PRO A 395 -8.10 12.20 -0.23
CA PRO A 395 -7.23 11.21 -0.85
C PRO A 395 -7.89 9.83 -0.88
N ILE A 396 -7.52 9.02 -1.88
CA ILE A 396 -8.22 7.79 -2.21
C ILE A 396 -7.31 6.58 -2.00
N ARG A 397 -7.85 5.55 -1.38
CA ARG A 397 -7.21 4.25 -1.21
C ARG A 397 -7.93 3.17 -2.01
N SER A 398 -7.17 2.33 -2.73
CA SER A 398 -7.63 1.14 -3.43
C SER A 398 -6.70 -0.05 -3.19
N SER A 399 -6.84 -1.15 -3.95
CA SER A 399 -6.05 -2.37 -3.76
C SER A 399 -5.73 -3.06 -5.07
N GLY A 400 -4.55 -3.73 -5.11
CA GLY A 400 -4.16 -4.65 -6.17
C GLY A 400 -4.44 -6.10 -5.74
N VAL A 401 -5.65 -6.58 -5.91
CA VAL A 401 -6.13 -7.85 -5.36
C VAL A 401 -6.50 -8.87 -6.44
N CYS A 402 -6.51 -10.16 -6.08
CA CYS A 402 -6.99 -11.25 -6.91
C CYS A 402 -7.77 -12.29 -6.09
N ALA A 403 -8.59 -13.09 -6.75
CA ALA A 403 -9.31 -14.22 -6.18
C ALA A 403 -8.55 -15.55 -6.37
N ALA A 404 -7.56 -15.60 -7.26
CA ALA A 404 -6.79 -16.78 -7.58
C ALA A 404 -6.15 -17.43 -6.35
N ASN A 405 -6.14 -18.77 -6.33
CA ASN A 405 -5.67 -19.57 -5.19
C ASN A 405 -4.16 -19.87 -5.24
N VAL A 406 -3.54 -19.72 -6.41
CA VAL A 406 -2.13 -20.06 -6.67
C VAL A 406 -1.49 -18.97 -7.54
N PRO A 407 -0.14 -18.83 -7.52
CA PRO A 407 0.57 -17.82 -8.30
C PRO A 407 0.70 -18.21 -9.78
N ASP A 408 -0.40 -18.19 -10.50
CA ASP A 408 -0.49 -18.57 -11.92
C ASP A 408 -0.98 -17.43 -12.83
N GLY A 409 -1.36 -17.77 -14.04
CA GLY A 409 -1.89 -16.80 -15.01
C GLY A 409 -3.14 -16.07 -14.52
N GLN A 410 -4.06 -16.75 -13.80
CA GLN A 410 -5.24 -16.11 -13.22
C GLN A 410 -4.84 -15.04 -12.20
N ALA A 411 -3.93 -15.36 -11.30
CA ALA A 411 -3.45 -14.43 -10.29
C ALA A 411 -2.86 -13.16 -10.91
N MET A 412 -2.10 -13.32 -11.99
CA MET A 412 -1.45 -12.17 -12.64
C MET A 412 -2.44 -11.26 -13.37
N TRP A 413 -3.38 -11.82 -14.13
CA TRP A 413 -4.33 -10.98 -14.87
C TRP A 413 -5.36 -10.31 -13.96
N GLU A 414 -5.84 -10.99 -12.91
CA GLU A 414 -6.73 -10.39 -11.91
C GLU A 414 -6.06 -9.25 -11.15
N THR A 415 -4.81 -9.46 -10.71
CA THR A 415 -4.02 -8.39 -10.05
C THR A 415 -3.73 -7.23 -11.01
N SER A 416 -3.35 -7.53 -12.26
CA SER A 416 -3.11 -6.50 -13.26
C SER A 416 -4.36 -5.65 -13.50
N ASN A 417 -5.55 -6.28 -13.64
CA ASN A 417 -6.81 -5.57 -13.75
C ASN A 417 -7.08 -4.65 -12.55
N SER A 418 -6.84 -5.17 -11.33
CA SER A 418 -7.04 -4.41 -10.09
C SER A 418 -6.07 -3.23 -9.98
N LEU A 419 -4.80 -3.43 -10.31
CA LEU A 419 -3.78 -2.37 -10.30
C LEU A 419 -4.08 -1.28 -11.33
N TRP A 420 -4.46 -1.67 -12.58
CA TRP A 420 -4.82 -0.69 -13.58
C TRP A 420 -6.11 0.05 -13.24
N ALA A 421 -7.09 -0.60 -12.59
CA ALA A 421 -8.26 0.09 -12.07
C ALA A 421 -7.88 1.13 -11.00
N ALA A 422 -6.95 0.79 -10.10
CA ALA A 422 -6.41 1.72 -9.11
C ALA A 422 -5.72 2.93 -9.76
N VAL A 423 -4.87 2.69 -10.75
CA VAL A 423 -4.21 3.74 -11.55
C VAL A 423 -5.24 4.64 -12.22
N GLN A 424 -6.19 4.03 -12.93
CA GLN A 424 -7.23 4.73 -13.68
C GLN A 424 -8.22 5.49 -12.80
N SER A 425 -8.42 5.05 -11.55
CA SER A 425 -9.26 5.75 -10.60
C SER A 425 -8.64 7.01 -10.03
N GLY A 426 -7.32 7.20 -10.19
CA GLY A 426 -6.54 8.25 -9.53
C GLY A 426 -6.32 7.96 -8.04
N SER A 427 -6.21 6.68 -7.63
CA SER A 427 -5.95 6.31 -6.26
C SER A 427 -4.57 6.74 -5.79
N ASN A 428 -4.49 7.28 -4.57
CA ASN A 428 -3.25 7.76 -3.96
C ASN A 428 -2.50 6.65 -3.22
N VAL A 429 -3.23 5.70 -2.64
CA VAL A 429 -2.66 4.60 -1.86
C VAL A 429 -3.23 3.29 -2.39
N VAL A 430 -2.36 2.41 -2.87
CA VAL A 430 -2.73 1.10 -3.41
C VAL A 430 -2.18 0.02 -2.49
N TYR A 431 -3.06 -0.57 -1.69
CA TYR A 431 -2.75 -1.71 -0.82
C TYR A 431 -2.72 -3.01 -1.59
N HIS A 432 -2.16 -4.04 -1.00
CA HIS A 432 -2.15 -5.40 -1.53
C HIS A 432 -1.62 -5.48 -2.96
N ALA A 433 -0.76 -4.52 -3.32
CA ALA A 433 -0.22 -4.39 -4.68
C ALA A 433 0.79 -5.49 -5.02
N ALA A 434 1.28 -6.25 -4.03
CA ALA A 434 2.20 -7.36 -4.23
C ALA A 434 1.96 -8.49 -3.23
N GLY A 435 1.85 -9.73 -3.73
CA GLY A 435 1.85 -10.96 -2.92
C GLY A 435 0.50 -11.47 -2.45
N TRP A 436 -0.63 -10.93 -2.91
CA TRP A 436 -1.98 -11.29 -2.50
C TRP A 436 -2.56 -12.46 -3.31
N LEU A 437 -3.14 -13.46 -2.62
CA LEU A 437 -3.85 -14.61 -3.19
C LEU A 437 -5.11 -14.96 -2.38
N GLU A 438 -5.99 -15.77 -2.95
CA GLU A 438 -7.20 -16.34 -2.34
C GLU A 438 -8.08 -15.29 -1.64
N GLY A 439 -8.33 -14.15 -2.32
CA GLY A 439 -9.16 -13.10 -1.70
C GLY A 439 -8.62 -12.56 -0.37
N GLY A 440 -7.33 -12.71 -0.08
CA GLY A 440 -6.67 -12.25 1.14
C GLY A 440 -6.42 -13.32 2.19
N LEU A 441 -6.57 -14.57 1.85
CA LEU A 441 -6.32 -15.68 2.77
C LEU A 441 -4.92 -16.27 2.65
N ILE A 442 -4.17 -15.92 1.58
CA ILE A 442 -2.81 -16.39 1.34
C ILE A 442 -1.89 -15.24 0.96
N ALA A 443 -0.67 -15.22 1.52
CA ALA A 443 0.47 -14.45 1.04
C ALA A 443 1.44 -15.36 0.28
N SER A 444 1.96 -14.91 -0.88
CA SER A 444 2.95 -15.65 -1.66
C SER A 444 4.16 -14.76 -1.99
N PRO A 445 5.38 -15.18 -1.65
CA PRO A 445 6.60 -14.45 -2.00
C PRO A 445 6.87 -14.47 -3.51
N GLU A 446 6.57 -15.57 -4.21
CA GLU A 446 6.69 -15.65 -5.67
C GLU A 446 5.75 -14.64 -6.32
N LYS A 447 4.48 -14.64 -5.89
CA LYS A 447 3.50 -13.66 -6.36
C LYS A 447 3.94 -12.23 -6.04
N PHE A 448 4.55 -11.99 -4.88
CA PHE A 448 5.08 -10.69 -4.49
C PHE A 448 6.11 -10.19 -5.50
N ILE A 449 7.04 -11.04 -5.89
CA ILE A 449 8.10 -10.72 -6.87
C ILE A 449 7.49 -10.48 -8.25
N MET A 450 6.55 -11.34 -8.69
CA MET A 450 5.84 -11.19 -9.96
C MET A 450 5.05 -9.88 -10.02
N ASP A 451 4.37 -9.51 -8.94
CA ASP A 451 3.64 -8.25 -8.85
C ASP A 451 4.58 -7.03 -8.86
N CYS A 452 5.77 -7.14 -8.25
CA CYS A 452 6.78 -6.07 -8.32
C CYS A 452 7.25 -5.78 -9.74
N GLU A 453 7.27 -6.78 -10.63
CA GLU A 453 7.47 -6.56 -12.08
C GLU A 453 6.39 -5.64 -12.66
N VAL A 454 5.11 -5.94 -12.35
CA VAL A 454 3.97 -5.10 -12.81
C VAL A 454 4.06 -3.68 -12.22
N LEU A 455 4.44 -3.55 -10.96
CA LEU A 455 4.59 -2.25 -10.31
C LEU A 455 5.72 -1.43 -10.94
N GLN A 456 6.85 -2.02 -11.29
CA GLN A 456 7.92 -1.32 -12.01
C GLN A 456 7.50 -0.92 -13.42
N LEU A 457 6.71 -1.77 -14.11
CA LEU A 457 6.11 -1.39 -15.39
C LEU A 457 5.21 -0.15 -15.24
N ILE A 458 4.35 -0.11 -14.20
CA ILE A 458 3.51 1.06 -13.91
C ILE A 458 4.37 2.28 -13.59
N GLN A 459 5.43 2.14 -12.80
CA GLN A 459 6.35 3.26 -12.54
C GLN A 459 6.98 3.79 -13.83
N ARG A 460 7.41 2.90 -14.73
CA ARG A 460 7.98 3.27 -16.03
C ARG A 460 6.95 3.93 -16.94
N TYR A 461 5.71 3.43 -16.91
CA TYR A 461 4.61 3.97 -17.72
C TYR A 461 4.39 5.48 -17.46
N PHE A 462 4.57 5.92 -16.21
CA PHE A 462 4.43 7.31 -15.81
C PHE A 462 5.72 8.13 -15.89
N GLU A 463 6.77 7.63 -16.53
CA GLU A 463 7.90 8.49 -16.87
C GLU A 463 7.51 9.47 -17.97
N PRO A 464 7.92 10.74 -17.83
CA PRO A 464 7.53 11.77 -18.81
C PRO A 464 7.97 11.40 -20.23
N ILE A 465 7.06 11.46 -21.18
CA ILE A 465 7.39 11.43 -22.60
C ILE A 465 7.68 12.86 -23.02
N ILE A 466 8.94 13.22 -23.15
CA ILE A 466 9.37 14.57 -23.51
C ILE A 466 9.39 14.68 -25.03
N THR A 467 8.23 14.96 -25.63
CA THR A 467 8.12 15.09 -27.08
C THR A 467 7.93 16.54 -27.57
N ARG A 468 7.70 17.49 -26.67
CA ARG A 468 7.24 18.83 -27.08
C ARG A 468 8.35 19.80 -27.44
N THR A 469 9.55 19.62 -26.95
CA THR A 469 10.64 20.60 -27.04
C THR A 469 11.99 20.03 -27.44
N ALA A 470 12.10 18.69 -27.56
CA ALA A 470 13.33 18.01 -27.92
C ALA A 470 13.21 17.43 -29.34
N PRO A 471 13.74 18.12 -30.38
CA PRO A 471 13.74 17.58 -31.74
C PRO A 471 14.33 16.18 -31.86
N GLU A 472 15.24 15.84 -30.96
CA GLU A 472 15.89 14.53 -30.86
C GLU A 472 14.90 13.42 -30.51
N ASP A 473 13.83 13.69 -29.76
CA ASP A 473 12.81 12.70 -29.39
C ASP A 473 11.91 12.35 -30.59
N ILE A 474 11.71 13.30 -31.52
CA ILE A 474 11.01 13.05 -32.78
C ILE A 474 11.91 12.34 -33.78
N ALA A 475 13.23 12.48 -33.62
CA ALA A 475 14.26 11.78 -34.38
C ALA A 475 14.15 11.90 -35.91
N ILE A 476 13.68 13.07 -36.42
CA ILE A 476 13.48 13.31 -37.86
C ILE A 476 14.77 13.06 -38.66
N GLU A 477 15.93 13.47 -38.15
CA GLU A 477 17.20 13.28 -38.84
C GLU A 477 17.58 11.80 -38.95
N ALA A 478 17.34 11.00 -37.90
CA ALA A 478 17.50 9.55 -37.94
C ALA A 478 16.53 8.89 -38.94
N ILE A 479 15.28 9.39 -39.02
CA ILE A 479 14.29 8.92 -39.98
C ILE A 479 14.74 9.24 -41.41
N LYS A 480 15.28 10.44 -41.67
CA LYS A 480 15.85 10.82 -42.97
C LYS A 480 17.06 9.96 -43.35
N GLU A 481 17.96 9.70 -42.38
CA GLU A 481 19.14 8.88 -42.59
C GLU A 481 18.77 7.46 -43.02
N VAL A 482 17.80 6.84 -42.37
CA VAL A 482 17.38 5.45 -42.64
C VAL A 482 16.54 5.37 -43.91
N GLY A 483 15.64 6.31 -44.11
CA GLY A 483 14.72 6.32 -45.26
C GLY A 483 13.78 5.10 -45.28
N SER A 484 13.30 4.75 -46.47
CA SER A 484 12.25 3.71 -46.64
C SER A 484 12.79 2.26 -46.70
N SER A 485 14.10 2.04 -46.77
CA SER A 485 14.69 0.74 -47.04
C SER A 485 15.74 0.29 -46.04
N GLY A 486 15.96 1.09 -44.98
CA GLY A 486 16.96 0.80 -43.96
C GLY A 486 16.37 0.23 -42.66
N HIS A 487 17.23 0.16 -41.66
CA HIS A 487 16.87 -0.20 -40.28
C HIS A 487 17.59 0.71 -39.29
N PHE A 488 17.02 0.93 -38.11
CA PHE A 488 17.53 1.90 -37.15
C PHE A 488 18.66 1.39 -36.25
N PHE A 489 18.98 0.09 -36.24
CA PHE A 489 20.02 -0.47 -35.35
C PHE A 489 21.40 0.17 -35.54
N GLY A 490 21.75 0.60 -36.74
CA GLY A 490 23.09 1.14 -37.05
C GLY A 490 23.23 2.65 -36.91
N VAL A 491 22.13 3.39 -36.73
CA VAL A 491 22.19 4.86 -36.66
C VAL A 491 22.62 5.33 -35.27
N GLN A 492 23.31 6.48 -35.22
CA GLN A 492 23.87 7.04 -33.99
C GLN A 492 22.78 7.29 -32.95
N HIS A 493 21.61 7.76 -33.35
CA HIS A 493 20.46 7.97 -32.48
C HIS A 493 20.08 6.73 -31.66
N THR A 494 20.07 5.53 -32.28
CA THR A 494 19.80 4.25 -31.59
C THR A 494 20.99 3.82 -30.76
N GLN A 495 22.22 3.97 -31.29
CA GLN A 495 23.44 3.56 -30.57
C GLN A 495 23.65 4.29 -29.26
N ASP A 496 23.25 5.55 -29.19
CA ASP A 496 23.35 6.37 -27.97
C ASP A 496 22.30 6.02 -26.92
N ARG A 497 21.23 5.31 -27.27
CA ARG A 497 20.04 5.13 -26.45
C ARG A 497 19.65 3.67 -26.18
N TYR A 498 20.15 2.69 -26.93
CA TYR A 498 19.64 1.32 -26.91
C TYR A 498 19.71 0.65 -25.53
N GLU A 499 20.63 1.06 -24.64
CA GLU A 499 20.73 0.51 -23.28
C GLU A 499 19.73 1.11 -22.30
N THR A 500 19.21 2.32 -22.57
CA THR A 500 18.37 3.08 -21.64
C THR A 500 16.98 3.43 -22.17
N ALA A 501 16.75 3.28 -23.48
CA ALA A 501 15.50 3.70 -24.12
C ALA A 501 14.27 2.92 -23.63
N PHE A 502 14.45 1.64 -23.30
CA PHE A 502 13.33 0.76 -22.95
C PHE A 502 13.52 0.16 -21.56
N HIS A 503 12.38 -0.01 -20.87
CA HIS A 503 12.36 -0.74 -19.61
C HIS A 503 12.83 -2.18 -19.82
N GLN A 504 13.73 -2.64 -18.96
CA GLN A 504 14.18 -4.03 -18.94
C GLN A 504 13.45 -4.76 -17.81
N PRO A 505 12.62 -5.75 -18.13
CA PRO A 505 11.96 -6.57 -17.12
C PRO A 505 12.97 -7.48 -16.43
N PHE A 506 12.71 -7.83 -15.18
CA PHE A 506 13.59 -8.76 -14.45
C PHE A 506 13.06 -10.20 -14.44
N ILE A 507 11.77 -10.42 -14.74
CA ILE A 507 11.14 -11.74 -14.83
C ILE A 507 10.76 -12.08 -16.27
N SER A 508 10.15 -11.12 -16.99
CA SER A 508 9.65 -11.35 -18.36
C SER A 508 10.76 -11.70 -19.33
N ASP A 509 10.50 -12.60 -20.27
CA ASP A 509 11.46 -13.08 -21.26
C ASP A 509 10.96 -12.76 -22.67
N TRP A 510 11.66 -11.89 -23.39
CA TRP A 510 11.30 -11.44 -24.73
C TRP A 510 12.02 -12.17 -25.84
N ARG A 511 12.80 -13.22 -25.50
CA ARG A 511 13.46 -14.05 -26.50
C ARG A 511 12.42 -14.80 -27.33
N ASN A 512 12.77 -15.14 -28.58
CA ASN A 512 11.99 -16.09 -29.34
C ASN A 512 12.03 -17.48 -28.68
N TYR A 513 11.17 -18.40 -29.11
CA TYR A 513 11.03 -19.72 -28.50
C TYR A 513 12.36 -20.46 -28.39
N GLU A 514 13.15 -20.49 -29.47
CA GLU A 514 14.44 -21.19 -29.53
C GLU A 514 15.46 -20.56 -28.55
N GLY A 515 15.49 -19.24 -28.47
CA GLY A 515 16.33 -18.50 -27.52
C GLY A 515 15.94 -18.73 -26.06
N TRP A 516 14.63 -18.83 -25.79
CA TRP A 516 14.10 -19.17 -24.48
C TRP A 516 14.43 -20.62 -24.09
N GLU A 517 14.23 -21.59 -25.01
CA GLU A 517 14.53 -23.01 -24.80
C GLU A 517 16.04 -23.22 -24.54
N LEU A 518 16.91 -22.59 -25.34
CA LEU A 518 18.37 -22.62 -25.15
C LEU A 518 18.83 -22.04 -23.80
N ALA A 519 18.06 -21.14 -23.22
CA ALA A 519 18.33 -20.55 -21.91
C ALA A 519 17.79 -21.39 -20.74
N GLY A 520 17.22 -22.57 -21.01
CA GLY A 520 16.73 -23.50 -20.01
C GLY A 520 15.22 -23.69 -19.99
N GLY A 521 14.45 -22.87 -20.73
CA GLY A 521 12.99 -23.02 -20.87
C GLY A 521 12.24 -22.87 -19.55
N ILE A 522 12.75 -22.06 -18.60
CA ILE A 522 12.19 -21.93 -17.26
C ILE A 522 10.93 -21.04 -17.29
N TRP A 523 9.86 -21.49 -16.68
CA TRP A 523 8.61 -20.73 -16.55
C TRP A 523 8.77 -19.55 -15.63
N THR A 524 8.00 -18.48 -15.86
CA THR A 524 8.11 -17.21 -15.10
C THR A 524 7.94 -17.40 -13.59
N ALA A 525 7.03 -18.27 -13.15
CA ALA A 525 6.79 -18.52 -11.73
C ALA A 525 7.93 -19.33 -11.05
N GLU A 526 8.76 -20.02 -11.84
CA GLU A 526 9.92 -20.79 -11.35
C GLU A 526 11.20 -19.94 -11.28
N ARG A 527 11.24 -18.81 -11.96
CA ARG A 527 12.36 -17.85 -11.94
C ARG A 527 12.44 -17.06 -10.64
#